data_ac4543dce294301b22fbd84a0def897e
#
_entry.id   ac4543dce294301b22fbd84a0def897e
#
_cell.length_a   1.000
_cell.length_b   1.000
_cell.length_c   1.000
_cell.angle_alpha   90.00
_cell.angle_beta   90.00
_cell.angle_gamma   90.00
#
_symmetry.space_group_name_H-M   'P 1'
#
loop_
_entity.id
_entity.type
_entity.pdbx_description
1 polymer ?
#
loop_
_entity_poly.entity_id
_entity_poly.type
_entity_poly.pdbx_seq_one_letter_code
_entity_poly.pdbx_strand_id
1 'polypeptide(L)'
;GSRLLKSLSENMTRDFGKGFTTTNLRYMRQFYLTFPIYHALRDELSWTHYRLLMRVENEKAGAFYLEEAVKSNWSTRQLERQINSFFYERILSSKNKKAVSEEIHRLEAEKTPDDIIKDPFVLEFLGINANTDFYESELEQALITHLQKFLLELGRGF
;
A
#
# COMPACT_ATOMS: atom_id res chain seq x y z
N GLY A 1 -31.13 -9.22 -6.68
CA GLY A 1 -29.79 -9.06 -6.05
C GLY A 1 -29.49 -7.64 -5.59
N SER A 2 -29.68 -6.60 -6.41
CA SER A 2 -29.31 -5.21 -6.04
C SER A 2 -30.15 -4.61 -4.91
N ARG A 3 -31.46 -4.89 -4.90
CA ARG A 3 -32.37 -4.45 -3.82
C ARG A 3 -31.99 -5.01 -2.45
N LEU A 4 -31.65 -6.32 -2.41
CA LEU A 4 -31.25 -6.98 -1.17
C LEU A 4 -29.97 -6.36 -0.59
N LEU A 5 -28.94 -6.15 -1.46
CA LEU A 5 -27.69 -5.52 -1.03
C LEU A 5 -27.89 -4.08 -0.51
N LYS A 6 -28.81 -3.32 -1.12
CA LYS A 6 -29.10 -1.97 -0.67
C LYS A 6 -29.76 -1.99 0.71
N SER A 7 -30.82 -2.80 0.88
CA SER A 7 -31.48 -2.97 2.17
C SER A 7 -30.53 -3.48 3.26
N LEU A 8 -29.66 -4.44 2.94
CA LEU A 8 -28.64 -4.94 3.86
C LEU A 8 -27.66 -3.82 4.25
N SER A 9 -27.19 -3.03 3.28
CA SER A 9 -26.30 -1.89 3.52
C SER A 9 -26.92 -0.88 4.47
N GLU A 10 -28.20 -0.52 4.27
CA GLU A 10 -28.93 0.41 5.11
C GLU A 10 -29.08 -0.12 6.54
N ASN A 11 -29.48 -1.38 6.71
CA ASN A 11 -29.63 -2.01 8.01
C ASN A 11 -28.28 -2.12 8.74
N MET A 12 -27.24 -2.63 8.09
CA MET A 12 -25.90 -2.78 8.69
C MET A 12 -25.30 -1.42 9.05
N THR A 13 -25.51 -0.39 8.23
CA THR A 13 -25.02 0.96 8.53
C THR A 13 -25.74 1.56 9.72
N ARG A 14 -27.05 1.32 9.86
CA ARG A 14 -27.84 1.77 11.01
C ARG A 14 -27.41 1.08 12.30
N ASP A 15 -27.19 -0.23 12.25
CA ASP A 15 -26.98 -1.05 13.45
C ASP A 15 -25.49 -1.07 13.90
N PHE A 16 -24.55 -0.95 12.96
CA PHE A 16 -23.11 -1.08 13.22
C PHE A 16 -22.26 0.14 12.78
N GLY A 17 -22.90 1.18 12.22
CA GLY A 17 -22.21 2.40 11.81
C GLY A 17 -21.63 2.36 10.40
N LYS A 18 -20.71 3.30 10.12
CA LYS A 18 -20.12 3.49 8.78
C LYS A 18 -19.25 2.30 8.37
N GLY A 19 -19.19 2.00 7.07
CA GLY A 19 -18.34 0.93 6.52
C GLY A 19 -19.09 -0.14 5.74
N PHE A 20 -20.41 -0.24 5.88
CA PHE A 20 -21.22 -1.27 5.24
C PHE A 20 -21.90 -0.78 3.94
N THR A 21 -21.17 -0.01 3.13
CA THR A 21 -21.64 0.37 1.79
C THR A 21 -21.88 -0.86 0.92
N THR A 22 -22.76 -0.74 -0.08
CA THR A 22 -23.03 -1.84 -1.03
C THR A 22 -21.75 -2.34 -1.71
N THR A 23 -20.78 -1.46 -1.95
CA THR A 23 -19.47 -1.81 -2.50
C THR A 23 -18.65 -2.62 -1.51
N ASN A 24 -18.57 -2.22 -0.25
CA ASN A 24 -17.86 -2.98 0.78
C ASN A 24 -18.51 -4.33 1.05
N LEU A 25 -19.85 -4.43 1.05
CA LEU A 25 -20.54 -5.70 1.18
C LEU A 25 -20.23 -6.67 0.01
N ARG A 26 -20.04 -6.15 -1.21
CA ARG A 26 -19.58 -6.98 -2.34
C ARG A 26 -18.15 -7.46 -2.11
N TYR A 27 -17.24 -6.63 -1.62
CA TYR A 27 -15.88 -7.05 -1.28
C TYR A 27 -15.87 -8.07 -0.14
N MET A 28 -16.70 -7.90 0.89
CA MET A 28 -16.82 -8.88 1.99
C MET A 28 -17.31 -10.23 1.48
N ARG A 29 -18.29 -10.23 0.58
CA ARG A 29 -18.76 -11.46 -0.07
C ARG A 29 -17.67 -12.10 -0.93
N GLN A 30 -16.97 -11.30 -1.73
CA GLN A 30 -15.86 -11.81 -2.56
C GLN A 30 -14.76 -12.40 -1.69
N PHE A 31 -14.39 -11.69 -0.60
CA PHE A 31 -13.42 -12.17 0.37
C PHE A 31 -13.78 -13.54 0.94
N TYR A 32 -15.02 -13.71 1.39
CA TYR A 32 -15.51 -15.00 1.90
C TYR A 32 -15.45 -16.13 0.86
N LEU A 33 -15.68 -15.81 -0.41
CA LEU A 33 -15.60 -16.79 -1.50
C LEU A 33 -14.17 -17.11 -1.92
N THR A 34 -13.26 -16.14 -1.85
CA THR A 34 -11.85 -16.31 -2.23
C THR A 34 -11.04 -16.97 -1.11
N PHE A 35 -11.38 -16.67 0.14
CA PHE A 35 -10.68 -17.20 1.33
C PHE A 35 -11.65 -17.98 2.23
N PRO A 36 -12.16 -19.15 1.79
CA PRO A 36 -13.18 -19.92 2.51
C PRO A 36 -12.64 -20.56 3.79
N ILE A 37 -11.32 -20.69 3.93
CA ILE A 37 -10.67 -21.33 5.07
C ILE A 37 -10.09 -20.27 5.98
N TYR A 38 -10.61 -20.18 7.19
CA TYR A 38 -10.16 -19.23 8.23
C TYR A 38 -8.64 -19.31 8.50
N HIS A 39 -8.04 -20.49 8.35
CA HIS A 39 -6.60 -20.71 8.52
C HIS A 39 -5.70 -20.08 7.44
N ALA A 40 -6.29 -19.61 6.32
CA ALA A 40 -5.56 -18.90 5.27
C ALA A 40 -5.45 -17.38 5.56
N LEU A 41 -6.16 -16.90 6.59
CA LEU A 41 -6.09 -15.50 6.98
C LEU A 41 -4.85 -15.28 7.86
N ARG A 42 -4.15 -14.21 7.58
CA ARG A 42 -2.97 -13.78 8.31
C ARG A 42 -3.27 -12.50 9.07
N ASP A 43 -3.04 -12.49 10.35
CA ASP A 43 -3.30 -11.34 11.23
C ASP A 43 -2.40 -10.14 10.88
N GLU A 44 -1.26 -10.42 10.21
CA GLU A 44 -0.31 -9.42 9.74
C GLU A 44 -0.84 -8.59 8.57
N LEU A 45 -1.86 -9.07 7.86
CA LEU A 45 -2.40 -8.42 6.68
C LEU A 45 -3.67 -7.63 6.98
N SER A 46 -3.70 -6.36 6.57
CA SER A 46 -4.88 -5.50 6.68
C SER A 46 -5.95 -5.84 5.63
N TRP A 47 -7.17 -5.35 5.85
CA TRP A 47 -8.27 -5.45 4.87
C TRP A 47 -7.89 -4.94 3.48
N THR A 48 -7.05 -3.90 3.40
CA THR A 48 -6.60 -3.33 2.13
C THR A 48 -5.69 -4.30 1.38
N HIS A 49 -4.82 -5.07 2.06
CA HIS A 49 -4.03 -6.13 1.44
C HIS A 49 -4.93 -7.19 0.80
N TYR A 50 -5.93 -7.67 1.53
CA TYR A 50 -6.86 -8.66 0.99
C TYR A 50 -7.66 -8.14 -0.21
N ARG A 51 -8.04 -6.85 -0.22
CA ARG A 51 -8.68 -6.22 -1.38
C ARG A 51 -7.78 -6.21 -2.62
N LEU A 52 -6.48 -6.05 -2.46
CA LEU A 52 -5.51 -6.13 -3.55
C LEU A 52 -5.36 -7.58 -4.04
N LEU A 53 -5.20 -8.51 -3.11
CA LEU A 53 -5.07 -9.95 -3.43
C LEU A 53 -6.30 -10.50 -4.17
N MET A 54 -7.50 -10.07 -3.82
CA MET A 54 -8.74 -10.47 -4.51
C MET A 54 -8.82 -10.01 -5.99
N ARG A 55 -7.95 -9.09 -6.43
CA ARG A 55 -7.87 -8.66 -7.84
C ARG A 55 -6.98 -9.58 -8.68
N VAL A 56 -6.18 -10.41 -8.03
CA VAL A 56 -5.29 -11.35 -8.73
C VAL A 56 -6.10 -12.56 -9.15
N GLU A 57 -6.32 -12.71 -10.46
CA GLU A 57 -7.16 -13.80 -11.03
C GLU A 57 -6.48 -15.17 -10.91
N ASN A 58 -5.15 -15.21 -11.01
CA ASN A 58 -4.39 -16.45 -10.91
C ASN A 58 -4.22 -16.86 -9.44
N GLU A 59 -4.85 -17.97 -9.04
CA GLU A 59 -4.80 -18.47 -7.66
C GLU A 59 -3.37 -18.72 -7.15
N LYS A 60 -2.47 -19.22 -8.00
CA LYS A 60 -1.06 -19.45 -7.63
C LYS A 60 -0.31 -18.14 -7.41
N ALA A 61 -0.57 -17.14 -8.25
CA ALA A 61 -0.02 -15.81 -8.05
C ALA A 61 -0.58 -15.16 -6.78
N GLY A 62 -1.88 -15.28 -6.53
CA GLY A 62 -2.53 -14.79 -5.32
C GLY A 62 -1.93 -15.39 -4.04
N ALA A 63 -1.75 -16.72 -4.01
CA ALA A 63 -1.11 -17.42 -2.91
C ALA A 63 0.35 -16.96 -2.71
N PHE A 64 1.10 -16.81 -3.80
CA PHE A 64 2.47 -16.31 -3.77
C PHE A 64 2.55 -14.90 -3.19
N TYR A 65 1.72 -13.96 -3.68
CA TYR A 65 1.70 -12.59 -3.18
C TYR A 65 1.28 -12.50 -1.70
N LEU A 66 0.36 -13.37 -1.27
CA LEU A 66 -0.04 -13.44 0.14
C LEU A 66 1.13 -13.87 1.02
N GLU A 67 1.80 -14.97 0.67
CA GLU A 67 2.95 -15.49 1.44
C GLU A 67 4.12 -14.50 1.45
N GLU A 68 4.43 -13.88 0.31
CA GLU A 68 5.53 -12.95 0.20
C GLU A 68 5.24 -11.63 0.95
N ALA A 69 4.00 -11.16 0.92
CA ALA A 69 3.57 -9.98 1.67
C ALA A 69 3.73 -10.17 3.19
N VAL A 70 3.43 -11.36 3.71
CA VAL A 70 3.64 -11.69 5.13
C VAL A 70 5.12 -11.81 5.44
N LYS A 71 5.85 -12.60 4.66
CA LYS A 71 7.27 -12.89 4.87
C LYS A 71 8.15 -11.65 4.83
N SER A 72 7.89 -10.77 3.88
CA SER A 72 8.66 -9.54 3.64
C SER A 72 8.02 -8.31 4.27
N ASN A 73 6.94 -8.49 5.05
CA ASN A 73 6.20 -7.44 5.74
C ASN A 73 5.83 -6.27 4.80
N TRP A 74 5.31 -6.59 3.62
CA TRP A 74 4.98 -5.56 2.63
C TRP A 74 3.84 -4.67 3.10
N SER A 75 4.02 -3.38 2.89
CA SER A 75 2.92 -2.42 2.95
C SER A 75 1.94 -2.63 1.79
N THR A 76 0.72 -2.09 1.92
CA THR A 76 -0.27 -2.13 0.83
C THR A 76 0.25 -1.53 -0.47
N ARG A 77 1.07 -0.48 -0.41
CA ARG A 77 1.69 0.14 -1.60
C ARG A 77 2.74 -0.77 -2.25
N GLN A 78 3.54 -1.45 -1.44
CA GLN A 78 4.52 -2.42 -1.94
C GLN A 78 3.80 -3.59 -2.61
N LEU A 79 2.81 -4.19 -1.95
CA LEU A 79 2.01 -5.26 -2.53
C LEU A 79 1.36 -4.85 -3.86
N GLU A 80 0.72 -3.68 -3.93
CA GLU A 80 0.11 -3.16 -5.15
C GLU A 80 1.15 -2.98 -6.28
N ARG A 81 2.32 -2.45 -5.96
CA ARG A 81 3.42 -2.31 -6.92
C ARG A 81 3.89 -3.67 -7.44
N GLN A 82 4.06 -4.67 -6.57
CA GLN A 82 4.49 -6.00 -6.98
C GLN A 82 3.47 -6.71 -7.85
N ILE A 83 2.19 -6.59 -7.54
CA ILE A 83 1.11 -7.11 -8.39
C ILE A 83 1.14 -6.44 -9.77
N ASN A 84 1.21 -5.10 -9.80
CA ASN A 84 1.20 -4.33 -11.06
C ASN A 84 2.48 -4.52 -11.90
N SER A 85 3.61 -4.85 -11.28
CA SER A 85 4.87 -5.15 -11.99
C SER A 85 4.99 -6.60 -12.44
N PHE A 86 3.94 -7.40 -12.25
CA PHE A 86 3.92 -8.84 -12.60
C PHE A 86 5.09 -9.60 -11.98
N PHE A 87 5.37 -9.37 -10.71
CA PHE A 87 6.51 -9.96 -10.00
C PHE A 87 6.51 -11.48 -10.06
N TYR A 88 5.37 -12.11 -9.82
CA TYR A 88 5.21 -13.56 -9.88
C TYR A 88 5.58 -14.10 -11.27
N GLU A 89 5.07 -13.50 -12.33
CA GLU A 89 5.33 -13.89 -13.71
C GLU A 89 6.78 -13.67 -14.10
N ARG A 90 7.40 -12.58 -13.63
CA ARG A 90 8.84 -12.30 -13.83
C ARG A 90 9.70 -13.36 -13.17
N ILE A 91 9.40 -13.79 -11.95
CA ILE A 91 10.11 -14.88 -11.28
C ILE A 91 9.97 -16.19 -12.06
N LEU A 92 8.76 -16.52 -12.51
CA LEU A 92 8.52 -17.74 -13.29
C LEU A 92 9.29 -17.75 -14.62
N SER A 93 9.36 -16.62 -15.30
CA SER A 93 10.03 -16.46 -16.60
C SER A 93 11.54 -16.32 -16.48
N SER A 94 12.06 -16.02 -15.31
CA SER A 94 13.49 -15.80 -15.09
C SER A 94 14.25 -17.11 -14.97
N LYS A 95 15.39 -17.19 -15.69
CA LYS A 95 16.38 -18.28 -15.51
C LYS A 95 17.11 -18.17 -14.16
N ASN A 96 17.21 -16.96 -13.61
CA ASN A 96 17.83 -16.68 -12.32
C ASN A 96 16.81 -16.05 -11.35
N LYS A 97 16.01 -16.89 -10.72
CA LYS A 97 14.98 -16.49 -9.76
C LYS A 97 15.53 -15.69 -8.58
N LYS A 98 16.75 -16.04 -8.11
CA LYS A 98 17.42 -15.35 -7.02
C LYS A 98 17.73 -13.89 -7.39
N ALA A 99 18.30 -13.65 -8.57
CA ALA A 99 18.64 -12.30 -9.00
C ALA A 99 17.42 -11.37 -9.09
N VAL A 100 16.28 -11.90 -9.58
CA VAL A 100 15.03 -11.11 -9.63
C VAL A 100 14.50 -10.80 -8.23
N SER A 101 14.56 -11.75 -7.32
CA SER A 101 14.16 -11.54 -5.92
C SER A 101 15.07 -10.53 -5.22
N GLU A 102 16.39 -10.65 -5.37
CA GLU A 102 17.37 -9.74 -4.78
C GLU A 102 17.27 -8.31 -5.35
N GLU A 103 17.02 -8.18 -6.67
CA GLU A 103 16.77 -6.88 -7.30
C GLU A 103 15.57 -6.17 -6.68
N ILE A 104 14.48 -6.90 -6.46
CA ILE A 104 13.26 -6.33 -5.88
C ILE A 104 13.45 -5.98 -4.42
N HIS A 105 14.07 -6.86 -3.63
CA HIS A 105 14.41 -6.53 -2.24
C HIS A 105 15.33 -5.32 -2.13
N ARG A 106 16.25 -5.13 -3.09
CA ARG A 106 17.11 -3.94 -3.15
C ARG A 106 16.33 -2.67 -3.51
N LEU A 107 15.36 -2.77 -4.43
CA LEU A 107 14.48 -1.66 -4.81
C LEU A 107 13.44 -1.32 -3.73
N GLU A 108 13.16 -2.28 -2.86
CA GLU A 108 12.25 -2.16 -1.73
C GLU A 108 12.95 -1.93 -0.40
N ALA A 109 14.30 -2.02 -0.37
CA ALA A 109 15.05 -1.60 0.79
C ALA A 109 14.47 -0.28 1.27
N GLU A 110 14.05 -0.26 2.52
CA GLU A 110 13.39 0.88 3.15
C GLU A 110 14.16 2.14 2.77
N LYS A 111 13.47 3.08 2.12
CA LYS A 111 14.05 4.40 1.91
C LYS A 111 14.44 4.90 3.28
N THR A 112 15.72 5.08 3.50
CA THR A 112 16.19 5.69 4.73
C THR A 112 15.58 7.08 4.84
N PRO A 113 15.47 7.68 6.03
CA PRO A 113 15.06 9.08 6.15
C PRO A 113 15.85 10.00 5.22
N ASP A 114 17.14 9.72 5.00
CA ASP A 114 17.99 10.45 4.06
C ASP A 114 17.55 10.32 2.60
N ASP A 115 17.08 9.15 2.19
CA ASP A 115 16.55 8.94 0.83
C ASP A 115 15.23 9.66 0.61
N ILE A 116 14.41 9.78 1.66
CA ILE A 116 13.15 10.52 1.62
C ILE A 116 13.43 12.02 1.52
N ILE A 117 14.39 12.52 2.30
CA ILE A 117 14.76 13.93 2.31
C ILE A 117 15.38 14.37 0.97
N LYS A 118 16.12 13.46 0.32
CA LYS A 118 16.74 13.70 -1.00
C LYS A 118 15.79 13.37 -2.17
N ASP A 119 14.56 12.95 -1.90
CA ASP A 119 13.56 12.73 -2.95
C ASP A 119 13.27 14.06 -3.68
N PRO A 120 13.35 14.12 -5.01
CA PRO A 120 13.11 15.35 -5.79
C PRO A 120 11.80 16.04 -5.44
N PHE A 121 10.73 15.29 -5.17
CA PHE A 121 9.43 15.86 -4.77
C PHE A 121 9.46 16.52 -3.39
N VAL A 122 10.23 15.96 -2.45
CA VAL A 122 10.42 16.55 -1.13
C VAL A 122 11.28 17.81 -1.23
N LEU A 123 12.34 17.79 -2.03
CA LEU A 123 13.18 18.95 -2.28
C LEU A 123 12.41 20.08 -2.99
N GLU A 124 11.55 19.75 -3.96
CA GLU A 124 10.67 20.71 -4.61
C GLU A 124 9.67 21.32 -3.63
N PHE A 125 9.03 20.49 -2.78
CA PHE A 125 8.14 20.97 -1.72
C PHE A 125 8.86 21.90 -0.73
N LEU A 126 10.13 21.64 -0.44
CA LEU A 126 10.97 22.48 0.39
C LEU A 126 11.52 23.72 -0.34
N GLY A 127 11.27 23.87 -1.65
CA GLY A 127 11.79 24.94 -2.47
C GLY A 127 13.27 24.82 -2.77
N ILE A 128 13.85 23.65 -2.67
CA ILE A 128 15.28 23.38 -2.90
C ILE A 128 15.44 22.73 -4.28
N ASN A 129 16.35 23.25 -5.11
CA ASN A 129 16.66 22.66 -6.40
C ASN A 129 17.45 21.36 -6.24
N ALA A 130 16.93 20.26 -6.78
CA ALA A 130 17.54 18.92 -6.71
C ALA A 130 18.95 18.83 -7.36
N ASN A 131 19.35 19.83 -8.15
CA ASN A 131 20.60 19.86 -8.90
C ASN A 131 21.72 20.70 -8.23
N THR A 132 21.50 21.23 -7.05
CA THR A 132 22.51 22.01 -6.32
C THR A 132 23.03 21.21 -5.12
N ASP A 133 24.35 21.21 -4.96
CA ASP A 133 24.97 20.79 -3.70
C ASP A 133 24.56 21.80 -2.63
N PHE A 134 23.66 21.42 -1.74
CA PHE A 134 23.20 22.23 -0.64
C PHE A 134 23.88 21.80 0.67
N TYR A 135 24.17 22.78 1.49
CA TYR A 135 24.71 22.51 2.82
C TYR A 135 23.60 21.99 3.75
N GLU A 136 23.97 21.11 4.67
CA GLU A 136 23.07 20.50 5.66
C GLU A 136 22.25 21.56 6.44
N SER A 137 22.87 22.71 6.72
CA SER A 137 22.23 23.85 7.38
C SER A 137 21.10 24.49 6.56
N GLU A 138 21.20 24.51 5.25
CA GLU A 138 20.15 25.07 4.35
C GLU A 138 18.94 24.13 4.30
N LEU A 139 19.18 22.81 4.28
CA LEU A 139 18.14 21.80 4.35
C LEU A 139 17.41 21.87 5.70
N GLU A 140 18.14 21.95 6.79
CA GLU A 140 17.57 22.06 8.13
C GLU A 140 16.67 23.30 8.26
N GLN A 141 17.14 24.46 7.78
CA GLN A 141 16.38 25.71 7.83
C GLN A 141 15.13 25.65 6.95
N ALA A 142 15.21 25.03 5.75
CA ALA A 142 14.07 24.83 4.88
C ALA A 142 13.04 23.91 5.52
N LEU A 143 13.46 22.79 6.13
CA LEU A 143 12.60 21.87 6.86
C LEU A 143 11.85 22.56 8.00
N ILE A 144 12.55 23.35 8.82
CA ILE A 144 11.94 24.09 9.93
C ILE A 144 10.89 25.09 9.40
N THR A 145 11.21 25.84 8.36
CA THR A 145 10.31 26.85 7.79
C THR A 145 9.07 26.23 7.17
N HIS A 146 9.21 25.13 6.43
CA HIS A 146 8.09 24.44 5.81
C HIS A 146 7.25 23.63 6.79
N LEU A 147 7.88 23.05 7.83
CA LEU A 147 7.16 22.38 8.91
C LEU A 147 6.26 23.36 9.66
N GLN A 148 6.73 24.58 9.93
CA GLN A 148 5.90 25.64 10.52
C GLN A 148 4.70 25.99 9.64
N LYS A 149 4.89 26.16 8.32
CA LYS A 149 3.78 26.41 7.38
C LYS A 149 2.79 25.25 7.35
N PHE A 150 3.30 24.03 7.26
CA PHE A 150 2.47 22.82 7.26
C PHE A 150 1.64 22.69 8.56
N LEU A 151 2.23 22.93 9.72
CA LEU A 151 1.52 22.92 11.00
C LEU A 151 0.47 24.04 11.10
N LEU A 152 0.76 25.22 10.52
CA LEU A 152 -0.21 26.32 10.46
C LEU A 152 -1.38 26.05 9.54
N GLU A 153 -1.17 25.34 8.43
CA GLU A 153 -2.24 24.89 7.54
C GLU A 153 -3.10 23.78 8.17
N LEU A 154 -2.47 22.81 8.83
CA LEU A 154 -3.17 21.78 9.60
C LEU A 154 -4.02 22.37 10.74
N GLY A 155 -3.49 23.37 11.45
CA GLY A 155 -4.22 24.03 12.55
C GLY A 155 -5.45 24.83 12.13
N ARG A 156 -5.67 25.06 10.83
CA ARG A 156 -6.88 25.68 10.28
C ARG A 156 -7.94 24.68 9.81
N GLY A 157 -7.61 23.40 9.79
CA GLY A 157 -8.46 22.32 9.29
C GLY A 157 -8.95 21.32 10.34
N PHE A 158 -8.64 21.53 11.62
CA PHE A 158 -9.13 20.73 12.74
C PHE A 158 -10.02 21.54 13.66
#